data_bdb44dac2573b97c325ad175722c43c1
#
_entry.id   bdb44dac2573b97c325ad175722c43c1
#
_cell.length_a   1.000
_cell.length_b   1.000
_cell.length_c   1.000
_cell.angle_alpha   90.00
_cell.angle_beta   90.00
_cell.angle_gamma   90.00
#
_symmetry.space_group_name_H-M   'P 1'
#
loop_
_entity.id
_entity.type
_entity.pdbx_description
1 polymer ?
#
loop_
_entity_poly.entity_id
_entity_poly.type
_entity_poly.pdbx_seq_one_letter_code
_entity_poly.pdbx_strand_id
1 'polypeptide(L)'
;EDIALCDETTASGSKKREDMERRVALGEEIGADMVLSIHMNEYRDRSQSGPQVFYRQESDESRLLAGCMQAALISALAPPKERAALAGDYFILRLPVPSVLIECGFISNSAEEKLLLDSAYQARLGEAIAQGVMDYLSLEARRSATPG
;
A
#
# COMPACT_ATOMS: atom_id res chain seq x y z
N GLU A 1 -8.15 -8.37 15.73
CA GLU A 1 -7.21 -9.48 15.93
C GLU A 1 -6.33 -9.60 14.71
N ASP A 2 -5.04 -9.49 14.90
CA ASP A 2 -4.03 -9.69 13.85
C ASP A 2 -3.94 -11.19 13.59
N ILE A 3 -4.64 -11.67 12.57
CA ILE A 3 -4.64 -13.09 12.21
C ILE A 3 -3.42 -13.34 11.32
N ALA A 4 -2.32 -13.81 11.93
CA ALA A 4 -1.18 -14.30 11.17
C ALA A 4 -1.57 -15.59 10.42
N LEU A 5 -1.30 -15.65 9.12
CA LEU A 5 -1.55 -16.83 8.29
C LEU A 5 -0.42 -17.87 8.42
N CYS A 6 0.14 -18.06 9.62
CA CYS A 6 1.22 -19.00 9.89
C CYS A 6 0.88 -20.00 11.00
N ASP A 7 1.59 -21.13 11.04
CA ASP A 7 1.45 -22.12 12.09
C ASP A 7 2.01 -21.56 13.41
N GLU A 8 1.25 -21.70 14.51
CA GLU A 8 1.61 -21.22 15.85
C GLU A 8 2.86 -21.91 16.42
N THR A 9 3.27 -23.04 15.87
CA THR A 9 4.45 -23.82 16.33
C THR A 9 5.78 -23.29 15.80
N THR A 10 5.77 -22.37 14.83
CA THR A 10 6.96 -21.89 14.14
C THR A 10 7.70 -20.79 14.95
N ALA A 11 9.03 -20.74 14.92
CA ALA A 11 9.84 -19.68 15.57
C ALA A 11 9.56 -18.29 14.98
N SER A 12 9.58 -17.24 15.82
CA SER A 12 9.09 -15.88 15.48
C SER A 12 9.59 -15.28 14.16
N GLY A 13 10.87 -15.44 13.81
CA GLY A 13 11.42 -14.93 12.54
C GLY A 13 10.97 -15.72 11.30
N SER A 14 10.70 -17.00 11.48
CA SER A 14 10.17 -17.92 10.46
C SER A 14 8.67 -17.69 10.25
N LYS A 15 7.91 -17.35 11.30
CA LYS A 15 6.47 -17.04 11.24
C LYS A 15 6.18 -15.85 10.33
N LYS A 16 6.93 -14.77 10.45
CA LYS A 16 6.72 -13.58 9.61
C LYS A 16 6.96 -13.89 8.13
N ARG A 17 7.97 -14.70 7.84
CA ARG A 17 8.26 -15.10 6.46
C ARG A 17 7.16 -16.02 5.92
N GLU A 18 6.75 -17.02 6.68
CA GLU A 18 5.68 -17.96 6.32
C GLU A 18 4.35 -17.21 6.09
N ASP A 19 4.00 -16.23 6.95
CA ASP A 19 2.82 -15.39 6.77
C ASP A 19 2.88 -14.63 5.44
N MET A 20 4.02 -14.03 5.12
CA MET A 20 4.19 -13.33 3.85
C MET A 20 4.10 -14.27 2.63
N GLU A 21 4.71 -15.45 2.70
CA GLU A 21 4.64 -16.47 1.64
C GLU A 21 3.19 -16.93 1.42
N ARG A 22 2.42 -17.13 2.49
CA ARG A 22 0.99 -17.50 2.40
C ARG A 22 0.12 -16.39 1.83
N ARG A 23 0.40 -15.12 2.16
CA ARG A 23 -0.33 -13.98 1.57
C ARG A 23 -0.09 -13.89 0.06
N VAL A 24 1.13 -14.09 -0.39
CA VAL A 24 1.45 -14.14 -1.83
C VAL A 24 0.76 -15.33 -2.49
N ALA A 25 0.88 -16.53 -1.91
CA ALA A 25 0.22 -17.74 -2.43
C ALA A 25 -1.31 -17.58 -2.51
N LEU A 26 -1.93 -16.95 -1.52
CA LEU A 26 -3.37 -16.66 -1.53
C LEU A 26 -3.74 -15.74 -2.70
N GLY A 27 -2.95 -14.68 -2.95
CA GLY A 27 -3.17 -13.77 -4.07
C GLY A 27 -3.10 -14.49 -5.43
N GLU A 28 -2.17 -15.43 -5.57
CA GLU A 28 -2.05 -16.28 -6.77
C GLU A 28 -3.23 -17.26 -6.89
N GLU A 29 -3.60 -17.94 -5.78
CA GLU A 29 -4.68 -18.93 -5.73
C GLU A 29 -6.05 -18.33 -6.12
N ILE A 30 -6.37 -17.13 -5.63
CA ILE A 30 -7.62 -16.46 -5.96
C ILE A 30 -7.59 -15.75 -7.31
N GLY A 31 -6.45 -15.74 -8.01
CA GLY A 31 -6.29 -15.03 -9.27
C GLY A 31 -6.49 -13.52 -9.12
N ALA A 32 -5.87 -12.91 -8.13
CA ALA A 32 -6.03 -11.48 -7.86
C ALA A 32 -5.54 -10.64 -9.07
N ASP A 33 -6.34 -9.66 -9.49
CA ASP A 33 -5.98 -8.71 -10.55
C ASP A 33 -5.09 -7.57 -10.04
N MET A 34 -5.08 -7.35 -8.72
CA MET A 34 -4.34 -6.27 -8.07
C MET A 34 -4.11 -6.59 -6.59
N VAL A 35 -3.03 -6.07 -6.01
CA VAL A 35 -2.76 -6.19 -4.57
C VAL A 35 -2.51 -4.83 -3.94
N LEU A 36 -3.28 -4.52 -2.88
CA LEU A 36 -3.12 -3.36 -2.03
C LEU A 36 -2.78 -3.82 -0.61
N SER A 37 -1.55 -3.57 -0.17
CA SER A 37 -1.10 -3.87 1.19
C SER A 37 -1.13 -2.59 2.03
N ILE A 38 -2.04 -2.53 3.02
CA ILE A 38 -2.29 -1.32 3.81
C ILE A 38 -1.59 -1.44 5.15
N HIS A 39 -0.74 -0.46 5.46
CA HIS A 39 0.11 -0.42 6.63
C HIS A 39 0.12 0.93 7.30
N MET A 40 0.64 0.97 8.52
CA MET A 40 1.00 2.18 9.26
C MET A 40 2.48 2.12 9.57
N ASN A 41 3.21 3.16 9.16
CA ASN A 41 4.66 3.22 9.26
C ASN A 41 5.12 3.51 10.69
N GLU A 42 6.28 3.00 11.04
CA GLU A 42 6.99 3.35 12.27
C GLU A 42 8.44 3.72 11.94
N TYR A 43 8.91 4.86 12.44
CA TYR A 43 10.26 5.31 12.19
C TYR A 43 10.89 5.95 13.43
N ARG A 44 12.23 5.82 13.58
CA ARG A 44 12.96 6.37 14.74
C ARG A 44 12.84 7.89 14.85
N ASP A 45 12.92 8.57 13.71
CA ASP A 45 12.67 10.01 13.64
C ASP A 45 11.17 10.29 13.67
N ARG A 46 10.67 10.67 14.82
CA ARG A 46 9.27 10.95 15.10
C ARG A 46 8.73 12.20 14.39
N SER A 47 9.57 12.98 13.71
CA SER A 47 9.16 14.11 12.87
C SER A 47 8.68 13.67 11.48
N GLN A 48 8.92 12.40 11.10
CA GLN A 48 8.42 11.88 9.83
C GLN A 48 6.89 11.84 9.82
N SER A 49 6.31 12.26 8.68
CA SER A 49 4.86 12.36 8.48
C SER A 49 4.48 12.19 7.01
N GLY A 50 3.18 12.03 6.75
CA GLY A 50 2.58 11.92 5.44
C GLY A 50 2.54 10.50 4.88
N PRO A 51 1.48 10.17 4.11
CA PRO A 51 1.33 8.85 3.50
C PRO A 51 2.43 8.59 2.47
N GLN A 52 2.84 7.34 2.35
CA GLN A 52 3.90 6.90 1.44
C GLN A 52 3.48 5.62 0.74
N VAL A 53 3.52 5.61 -0.59
CA VAL A 53 3.23 4.41 -1.39
C VAL A 53 4.52 3.82 -1.95
N PHE A 54 4.64 2.50 -1.84
CA PHE A 54 5.76 1.74 -2.38
C PHE A 54 5.29 0.78 -3.47
N TYR A 55 6.15 0.57 -4.48
CA TYR A 55 5.93 -0.34 -5.59
C TYR A 55 7.20 -1.12 -5.93
N ARG A 56 7.08 -2.24 -6.65
CA ARG A 56 8.23 -2.99 -7.16
C ARG A 56 8.83 -2.27 -8.37
N GLN A 57 10.13 -2.00 -8.33
CA GLN A 57 10.83 -1.19 -9.34
C GLN A 57 10.70 -1.74 -10.78
N GLU A 58 10.64 -3.06 -10.93
CA GLU A 58 10.59 -3.74 -12.24
C GLU A 58 9.17 -3.84 -12.81
N SER A 59 8.15 -3.31 -12.13
CA SER A 59 6.76 -3.34 -12.58
C SER A 59 6.27 -1.93 -12.94
N ASP A 60 6.09 -1.68 -14.24
CA ASP A 60 5.57 -0.41 -14.75
C ASP A 60 4.10 -0.19 -14.33
N GLU A 61 3.29 -1.27 -14.29
CA GLU A 61 1.91 -1.22 -13.82
C GLU A 61 1.83 -0.86 -12.33
N SER A 62 2.67 -1.49 -11.49
CA SER A 62 2.75 -1.16 -10.06
C SER A 62 3.22 0.28 -9.84
N ARG A 63 4.16 0.77 -10.64
CA ARG A 63 4.62 2.17 -10.61
C ARG A 63 3.48 3.14 -10.96
N LEU A 64 2.70 2.83 -11.99
CA LEU A 64 1.55 3.65 -12.40
C LEU A 64 0.49 3.66 -11.31
N LEU A 65 0.13 2.49 -10.77
CA LEU A 65 -0.81 2.35 -9.66
C LEU A 65 -0.35 3.15 -8.44
N ALA A 66 0.94 3.05 -8.07
CA ALA A 66 1.51 3.79 -6.96
C ALA A 66 1.47 5.31 -7.17
N GLY A 67 1.68 5.78 -8.38
CA GLY A 67 1.55 7.20 -8.74
C GLY A 67 0.13 7.72 -8.56
N CYS A 68 -0.87 7.00 -9.07
CA CYS A 68 -2.29 7.34 -8.90
C CYS A 68 -2.67 7.33 -7.41
N MET A 69 -2.26 6.29 -6.68
CA MET A 69 -2.55 6.14 -5.26
C MET A 69 -1.94 7.27 -4.43
N GLN A 70 -0.66 7.58 -4.65
CA GLN A 70 0.03 8.66 -3.94
C GLN A 70 -0.63 10.02 -4.20
N ALA A 71 -1.00 10.30 -5.44
CA ALA A 71 -1.68 11.54 -5.82
C ALA A 71 -3.06 11.68 -5.15
N ALA A 72 -3.85 10.60 -5.13
CA ALA A 72 -5.16 10.57 -4.49
C ALA A 72 -5.04 10.79 -2.97
N LEU A 73 -4.07 10.15 -2.31
CA LEU A 73 -3.80 10.34 -0.89
C LEU A 73 -3.40 11.78 -0.55
N ILE A 74 -2.52 12.39 -1.34
CA ILE A 74 -2.12 13.80 -1.15
C ILE A 74 -3.32 14.72 -1.33
N SER A 75 -4.09 14.53 -2.40
CA SER A 75 -5.26 15.36 -2.71
C SER A 75 -6.33 15.31 -1.61
N ALA A 76 -6.63 14.11 -1.11
CA ALA A 76 -7.70 13.92 -0.12
C ALA A 76 -7.30 14.33 1.30
N LEU A 77 -6.03 14.09 1.68
CA LEU A 77 -5.58 14.24 3.06
C LEU A 77 -4.86 15.56 3.32
N ALA A 78 -4.36 16.22 2.26
CA ALA A 78 -3.56 17.45 2.34
C ALA A 78 -2.47 17.38 3.44
N PRO A 79 -1.58 16.35 3.41
CA PRO A 79 -0.61 16.16 4.46
C PRO A 79 0.40 17.33 4.52
N PRO A 80 0.94 17.68 5.69
CA PRO A 80 1.91 18.75 5.82
C PRO A 80 3.22 18.48 5.08
N LYS A 81 3.50 17.20 4.77
CA LYS A 81 4.62 16.77 3.94
C LYS A 81 4.11 15.88 2.81
N GLU A 82 4.19 16.38 1.60
CA GLU A 82 3.91 15.59 0.40
C GLU A 82 5.09 14.68 0.09
N ARG A 83 4.79 13.41 -0.18
CA ARG A 83 5.77 12.38 -0.55
C ARG A 83 5.49 11.90 -1.97
N ALA A 84 6.54 11.45 -2.66
CA ALA A 84 6.40 10.75 -3.93
C ALA A 84 6.29 9.23 -3.70
N ALA A 85 5.64 8.53 -4.61
CA ALA A 85 5.71 7.07 -4.63
C ALA A 85 7.17 6.62 -4.85
N LEU A 86 7.60 5.58 -4.14
CA LEU A 86 8.98 5.08 -4.17
C LEU A 86 9.03 3.58 -4.50
N ALA A 87 10.11 3.18 -5.17
CA ALA A 87 10.43 1.77 -5.30
C ALA A 87 10.84 1.19 -3.94
N GLY A 88 10.39 -0.05 -3.66
CA GLY A 88 10.72 -0.77 -2.43
C GLY A 88 10.73 -2.28 -2.65
N ASP A 89 11.65 -2.99 -1.98
CA ASP A 89 11.73 -4.44 -2.01
C ASP A 89 10.93 -5.06 -0.86
N TYR A 90 9.61 -5.06 -1.01
CA TYR A 90 8.70 -5.72 -0.07
C TYR A 90 8.22 -7.04 -0.64
N PHE A 91 8.18 -8.08 0.20
CA PHE A 91 7.83 -9.44 -0.24
C PHE A 91 6.44 -9.50 -0.89
N ILE A 92 5.46 -8.80 -0.33
CA ILE A 92 4.08 -8.76 -0.85
C ILE A 92 3.97 -8.15 -2.25
N LEU A 93 4.94 -7.33 -2.66
CA LEU A 93 4.98 -6.71 -3.99
C LEU A 93 5.55 -7.63 -5.08
N ARG A 94 5.88 -8.88 -4.75
CA ARG A 94 6.47 -9.86 -5.70
C ARG A 94 5.43 -10.59 -6.54
N LEU A 95 4.13 -10.41 -6.24
CA LEU A 95 3.07 -10.93 -7.09
C LEU A 95 3.18 -10.39 -8.52
N PRO A 96 2.88 -11.22 -9.55
CA PRO A 96 2.97 -10.83 -10.96
C PRO A 96 1.77 -9.98 -11.44
N VAL A 97 1.22 -9.16 -10.55
CA VAL A 97 0.08 -8.26 -10.79
C VAL A 97 0.41 -6.86 -10.25
N PRO A 98 -0.28 -5.81 -10.69
CA PRO A 98 -0.12 -4.48 -10.12
C PRO A 98 -0.25 -4.52 -8.60
N SER A 99 0.83 -4.16 -7.88
CA SER A 99 0.91 -4.33 -6.44
C SER A 99 1.53 -3.10 -5.78
N VAL A 100 0.90 -2.61 -4.72
CA VAL A 100 1.42 -1.48 -3.92
C VAL A 100 1.34 -1.77 -2.43
N LEU A 101 2.29 -1.22 -1.68
CA LEU A 101 2.25 -1.13 -0.23
C LEU A 101 2.02 0.33 0.16
N ILE A 102 0.98 0.58 0.93
CA ILE A 102 0.49 1.90 1.30
C ILE A 102 0.75 2.11 2.79
N GLU A 103 1.72 2.95 3.12
CA GLU A 103 1.90 3.46 4.48
C GLU A 103 0.98 4.66 4.67
N CYS A 104 -0.09 4.49 5.43
CA CYS A 104 -1.13 5.51 5.60
C CYS A 104 -0.69 6.73 6.42
N GLY A 105 0.40 6.61 7.16
CA GLY A 105 1.00 7.62 8.02
C GLY A 105 1.93 6.95 9.03
N PHE A 106 2.53 7.73 9.92
CA PHE A 106 3.54 7.26 10.89
C PHE A 106 2.92 7.18 12.29
N ILE A 107 2.73 5.96 12.84
CA ILE A 107 2.28 5.77 14.22
C ILE A 107 3.30 6.28 15.25
N SER A 108 4.56 6.42 14.86
CA SER A 108 5.61 7.03 15.68
C SER A 108 5.50 8.56 15.79
N ASN A 109 4.69 9.21 14.94
CA ASN A 109 4.38 10.64 15.02
C ASN A 109 3.07 10.84 15.77
N SER A 110 3.12 11.51 16.93
CA SER A 110 1.95 11.64 17.81
C SER A 110 0.75 12.41 17.22
N ALA A 111 0.98 13.27 16.23
CA ALA A 111 -0.09 13.95 15.53
C ALA A 111 -0.77 13.01 14.52
N GLU A 112 0.02 12.23 13.77
CA GLU A 112 -0.53 11.25 12.82
C GLU A 112 -1.16 10.05 13.52
N GLU A 113 -0.59 9.58 14.63
CA GLU A 113 -1.20 8.54 15.46
C GLU A 113 -2.64 8.90 15.84
N LYS A 114 -2.87 10.15 16.27
CA LYS A 114 -4.23 10.63 16.60
C LYS A 114 -5.16 10.65 15.39
N LEU A 115 -4.67 11.05 14.22
CA LEU A 115 -5.43 11.03 12.97
C LEU A 115 -5.76 9.59 12.55
N LEU A 116 -4.79 8.69 12.64
CA LEU A 116 -4.97 7.27 12.28
C LEU A 116 -5.95 6.53 13.19
N LEU A 117 -6.16 7.01 14.42
CA LEU A 117 -7.18 6.51 15.35
C LEU A 117 -8.57 7.16 15.15
N ASP A 118 -8.67 8.24 14.38
CA ASP A 118 -9.93 8.93 14.09
C ASP A 118 -10.70 8.24 12.95
N SER A 119 -11.95 7.88 13.22
CA SER A 119 -12.78 7.14 12.26
C SER A 119 -13.13 7.94 10.99
N ALA A 120 -13.26 9.28 11.11
CA ALA A 120 -13.54 10.14 9.96
C ALA A 120 -12.28 10.25 9.07
N TYR A 121 -11.10 10.27 9.66
CA TYR A 121 -9.84 10.23 8.93
C TYR A 121 -9.63 8.88 8.24
N GLN A 122 -9.96 7.77 8.92
CA GLN A 122 -9.92 6.42 8.32
C GLN A 122 -10.86 6.30 7.12
N ALA A 123 -12.08 6.87 7.20
CA ALA A 123 -13.01 6.90 6.07
C ALA A 123 -12.43 7.67 4.88
N ARG A 124 -11.84 8.85 5.12
CA ARG A 124 -11.15 9.63 4.07
C ARG A 124 -9.96 8.88 3.45
N LEU A 125 -9.20 8.15 4.26
CA LEU A 125 -8.13 7.27 3.77
C LEU A 125 -8.70 6.20 2.83
N GLY A 126 -9.76 5.52 3.23
CA GLY A 126 -10.42 4.50 2.42
C GLY A 126 -10.94 5.06 1.10
N GLU A 127 -11.59 6.22 1.12
CA GLU A 127 -12.07 6.93 -0.09
C GLU A 127 -10.90 7.32 -1.00
N ALA A 128 -9.79 7.83 -0.45
CA ALA A 128 -8.61 8.18 -1.23
C ALA A 128 -7.96 6.97 -1.89
N ILE A 129 -7.88 5.83 -1.18
CA ILE A 129 -7.38 4.57 -1.72
C ILE A 129 -8.28 4.09 -2.86
N ALA A 130 -9.61 4.10 -2.67
CA ALA A 130 -10.56 3.74 -3.72
C ALA A 130 -10.42 4.65 -4.95
N GLN A 131 -10.26 5.96 -4.75
CA GLN A 131 -10.04 6.91 -5.85
C GLN A 131 -8.74 6.62 -6.61
N GLY A 132 -7.65 6.32 -5.91
CA GLY A 132 -6.37 5.94 -6.53
C GLY A 132 -6.47 4.70 -7.43
N VAL A 133 -7.26 3.70 -7.02
CA VAL A 133 -7.57 2.53 -7.85
C VAL A 133 -8.38 2.94 -9.09
N MET A 134 -9.43 3.75 -8.93
CA MET A 134 -10.26 4.19 -10.05
C MET A 134 -9.48 5.02 -11.08
N ASP A 135 -8.58 5.87 -10.61
CA ASP A 135 -7.70 6.66 -11.48
C ASP A 135 -6.76 5.76 -12.28
N TYR A 136 -6.16 4.76 -11.62
CA TYR A 136 -5.33 3.75 -12.28
C TYR A 136 -6.10 2.99 -13.36
N LEU A 137 -7.26 2.43 -13.04
CA LEU A 137 -8.08 1.68 -13.99
C LEU A 137 -8.50 2.54 -15.19
N SER A 138 -8.81 3.81 -14.95
CA SER A 138 -9.15 4.77 -16.01
C SER A 138 -7.97 5.06 -16.96
N LEU A 139 -6.74 5.11 -16.42
CA LEU A 139 -5.54 5.28 -17.23
C LEU A 139 -5.22 4.02 -18.04
N GLU A 140 -5.32 2.84 -17.44
CA GLU A 140 -5.10 1.57 -18.14
C GLU A 140 -6.10 1.37 -19.29
N ALA A 141 -7.37 1.67 -19.08
CA ALA A 141 -8.39 1.61 -20.12
C ALA A 141 -8.06 2.51 -21.32
N ARG A 142 -7.52 3.73 -21.07
CA ARG A 142 -7.10 4.65 -22.14
C ARG A 142 -5.87 4.14 -22.89
N ARG A 143 -4.88 3.56 -22.18
CA ARG A 143 -3.66 2.97 -22.77
C ARG A 143 -4.01 1.82 -23.69
N SER A 144 -4.94 0.94 -23.26
CA SER A 144 -5.41 -0.20 -24.04
C SER A 144 -6.26 0.21 -25.25
N ALA A 145 -6.93 1.37 -25.22
CA ALA A 145 -7.76 1.89 -26.31
C ALA A 145 -6.99 2.65 -27.40
N THR A 146 -5.71 2.98 -27.17
CA THR A 146 -4.88 3.69 -28.17
C THR A 146 -4.03 2.64 -28.90
N PRO A 147 -4.39 2.27 -30.16
CA PRO A 147 -3.52 1.41 -30.97
C PRO A 147 -2.25 2.17 -31.32
N GLY A 148 -1.08 1.53 -31.09
CA GLY A 148 0.23 2.03 -31.46
C GLY A 148 0.42 2.18 -32.97
#